data_22dbedefbe58196e99646430f72f9fcd
#
_entry.id   22dbedefbe58196e99646430f72f9fcd
#
_cell.length_a   1.000
_cell.length_b   1.000
_cell.length_c   1.000
_cell.angle_alpha   90.00
_cell.angle_beta   90.00
_cell.angle_gamma   90.00
#
_symmetry.space_group_name_H-M   'P 1'
#
loop_
_entity.id
_entity.type
_entity.pdbx_description
1 polymer ?
#
loop_
_entity_poly.entity_id
_entity_poly.type
_entity_poly.pdbx_seq_one_letter_code
_entity_poly.pdbx_strand_id
1 'polypeptide(L)'
;MHYQFNEGAFALFPAAWQDTTMNILRDEVSGLAWVVSRGVISEDSDAEKEFQRQWDTLRSQMGHIQQTEFVRLMAGVDNTLHAVEVETVFDRNGQAVWQKQLATQVPDSNILMIFTLSAMRPFNEEDGQRWSAFKQSLSLNNPRKA
;
A
#
# COMPACT_ATOMS: atom_id res chain seq x y z
N MET A 1 7.82 -1.95 27.27
CA MET A 1 7.80 -1.92 25.79
C MET A 1 7.71 -0.47 25.33
N HIS A 2 8.50 -0.12 24.33
CA HIS A 2 8.52 1.23 23.77
C HIS A 2 8.07 1.20 22.32
N TYR A 3 7.27 2.17 21.95
CA TYR A 3 6.89 2.39 20.57
C TYR A 3 7.64 3.59 20.01
N GLN A 4 8.28 3.40 18.86
CA GLN A 4 9.06 4.45 18.18
C GLN A 4 8.29 4.96 16.96
N PHE A 5 8.29 6.26 16.81
CA PHE A 5 7.78 6.97 15.63
C PHE A 5 8.87 7.95 15.16
N ASN A 6 8.63 8.63 14.05
CA ASN A 6 9.71 9.43 13.43
C ASN A 6 10.34 10.46 14.38
N GLU A 7 9.55 11.12 15.22
CA GLU A 7 10.00 12.23 16.05
C GLU A 7 10.40 11.80 17.47
N GLY A 8 10.13 10.56 17.89
CA GLY A 8 10.42 10.13 19.25
C GLY A 8 9.90 8.76 19.59
N ALA A 9 9.65 8.56 20.88
CA ALA A 9 9.19 7.29 21.41
C ALA A 9 8.37 7.49 22.67
N PHE A 10 7.54 6.50 22.98
CA PHE A 10 6.83 6.46 24.26
C PHE A 10 6.67 5.01 24.73
N ALA A 11 6.36 4.86 26.01
CA ALA A 11 6.17 3.54 26.61
C ALA A 11 4.75 3.04 26.39
N LEU A 12 4.64 1.77 26.00
CA LEU A 12 3.36 1.07 25.89
C LEU A 12 3.22 0.06 27.02
N PHE A 13 2.02 -0.10 27.56
CA PHE A 13 1.74 -1.22 28.46
C PHE A 13 1.72 -2.52 27.65
N PRO A 14 2.08 -3.66 28.26
CA PRO A 14 2.10 -4.94 27.56
C PRO A 14 0.71 -5.33 27.06
N ALA A 15 0.62 -5.56 25.75
CA ALA A 15 -0.61 -5.99 25.08
C ALA A 15 -0.24 -6.51 23.70
N ALA A 16 -1.22 -7.08 22.99
CA ALA A 16 -1.04 -7.54 21.63
C ALA A 16 -1.27 -6.38 20.65
N TRP A 17 -0.38 -5.38 20.73
CA TRP A 17 -0.47 -4.21 19.87
C TRP A 17 -0.19 -4.56 18.41
N GLN A 18 -1.01 -4.02 17.50
CA GLN A 18 -0.77 -4.09 16.06
C GLN A 18 -0.46 -2.69 15.56
N ASP A 19 0.64 -2.56 14.82
CA ASP A 19 1.01 -1.29 14.21
C ASP A 19 0.23 -1.13 12.89
N THR A 20 -0.78 -0.27 12.92
CA THR A 20 -1.60 0.06 11.74
C THR A 20 -1.26 1.45 11.20
N THR A 21 -0.04 1.90 11.43
CA THR A 21 0.42 3.22 11.01
C THR A 21 0.28 3.40 9.50
N MET A 22 -0.19 4.57 9.10
CA MET A 22 -0.21 4.99 7.70
C MET A 22 0.76 6.15 7.51
N ASN A 23 1.55 6.08 6.44
CA ASN A 23 2.40 7.19 6.02
C ASN A 23 1.72 7.86 4.83
N ILE A 24 1.50 9.16 4.91
CA ILE A 24 0.85 9.93 3.86
C ILE A 24 1.79 11.04 3.43
N LEU A 25 2.17 11.03 2.15
CA LEU A 25 3.04 12.03 1.55
C LEU A 25 2.27 12.72 0.43
N ARG A 26 2.31 14.05 0.41
CA ARG A 26 1.62 14.85 -0.60
C ARG A 26 2.57 15.80 -1.28
N ASP A 27 2.43 15.89 -2.61
CA ASP A 27 3.13 16.88 -3.41
C ASP A 27 2.11 17.78 -4.11
N GLU A 28 2.08 19.04 -3.73
CA GLU A 28 1.08 19.98 -4.26
C GLU A 28 1.33 20.33 -5.72
N VAL A 29 2.58 20.30 -6.16
CA VAL A 29 2.93 20.66 -7.54
C VAL A 29 2.40 19.63 -8.53
N SER A 30 2.65 18.36 -8.28
CA SER A 30 2.16 17.27 -9.15
C SER A 30 0.72 16.91 -8.87
N GLY A 31 0.21 17.22 -7.68
CA GLY A 31 -1.11 16.79 -7.22
C GLY A 31 -1.17 15.31 -6.83
N LEU A 32 -0.01 14.68 -6.65
CA LEU A 32 0.06 13.27 -6.28
C LEU A 32 0.13 13.11 -4.77
N ALA A 33 -0.38 11.98 -4.29
CA ALA A 33 -0.22 11.57 -2.90
C ALA A 33 0.22 10.11 -2.86
N TRP A 34 1.14 9.81 -1.95
CA TRP A 34 1.54 8.45 -1.61
C TRP A 34 0.95 8.08 -0.27
N VAL A 35 0.36 6.89 -0.19
CA VAL A 35 -0.12 6.34 1.07
C VAL A 35 0.53 4.98 1.25
N VAL A 36 1.17 4.78 2.40
CA VAL A 36 1.73 3.49 2.78
C VAL A 36 0.91 2.98 3.96
N SER A 37 0.23 1.85 3.77
CA SER A 37 -0.59 1.26 4.82
C SER A 37 -0.11 -0.15 5.13
N ARG A 38 -0.44 -0.63 6.32
CA ARG A 38 0.00 -1.91 6.85
C ARG A 38 -1.18 -2.72 7.33
N GLY A 39 -1.06 -4.03 7.23
CA GLY A 39 -2.05 -4.96 7.73
C GLY A 39 -1.38 -6.25 8.19
N VAL A 40 -2.19 -7.20 8.61
CA VAL A 40 -1.72 -8.51 9.07
C VAL A 40 -2.23 -9.56 8.10
N ILE A 41 -1.35 -10.48 7.71
CA ILE A 41 -1.70 -11.62 6.88
C ILE A 41 -2.01 -12.79 7.80
N SER A 42 -3.21 -13.37 7.67
CA SER A 42 -3.62 -14.54 8.43
C SER A 42 -2.79 -15.77 8.05
N GLU A 43 -2.66 -16.73 8.97
CA GLU A 43 -1.80 -17.92 8.79
C GLU A 43 -2.05 -18.66 7.48
N ASP A 44 -3.32 -18.85 7.10
CA ASP A 44 -3.68 -19.60 5.89
C ASP A 44 -3.94 -18.71 4.69
N SER A 45 -3.31 -17.50 4.66
CA SER A 45 -3.53 -16.51 3.63
C SER A 45 -2.21 -15.98 3.09
N ASP A 46 -2.29 -15.09 2.12
CA ASP A 46 -1.13 -14.42 1.55
C ASP A 46 -1.49 -12.95 1.24
N ALA A 47 -0.48 -12.19 0.80
CA ALA A 47 -0.67 -10.76 0.53
C ALA A 47 -1.74 -10.52 -0.54
N GLU A 48 -1.75 -11.33 -1.61
CA GLU A 48 -2.72 -11.18 -2.69
C GLU A 48 -4.14 -11.42 -2.20
N LYS A 49 -4.36 -12.51 -1.44
CA LYS A 49 -5.69 -12.84 -0.91
C LYS A 49 -6.20 -11.78 0.05
N GLU A 50 -5.34 -11.28 0.93
CA GLU A 50 -5.73 -10.23 1.88
C GLU A 50 -6.06 -8.93 1.15
N PHE A 51 -5.28 -8.57 0.13
CA PHE A 51 -5.52 -7.39 -0.67
C PHE A 51 -6.83 -7.49 -1.45
N GLN A 52 -7.08 -8.64 -2.07
CA GLN A 52 -8.33 -8.89 -2.78
C GLN A 52 -9.53 -8.85 -1.84
N ARG A 53 -9.40 -9.42 -0.64
CA ARG A 53 -10.45 -9.40 0.37
C ARG A 53 -10.81 -7.97 0.78
N GLN A 54 -9.80 -7.13 0.99
CA GLN A 54 -10.03 -5.71 1.31
C GLN A 54 -10.80 -5.02 0.20
N TRP A 55 -10.44 -5.28 -1.06
CA TRP A 55 -11.14 -4.70 -2.20
C TRP A 55 -12.57 -5.23 -2.33
N ASP A 56 -12.81 -6.51 -2.06
CA ASP A 56 -14.17 -7.07 -2.08
C ASP A 56 -15.06 -6.34 -1.08
N THR A 57 -14.54 -6.08 0.13
CA THR A 57 -15.28 -5.33 1.15
C THR A 57 -15.53 -3.89 0.70
N LEU A 58 -14.53 -3.22 0.14
CA LEU A 58 -14.67 -1.84 -0.32
C LEU A 58 -15.66 -1.72 -1.47
N ARG A 59 -15.63 -2.64 -2.44
CA ARG A 59 -16.54 -2.61 -3.59
C ARG A 59 -18.00 -2.70 -3.17
N SER A 60 -18.29 -3.44 -2.09
CA SER A 60 -19.65 -3.56 -1.58
C SER A 60 -20.18 -2.25 -1.00
N GLN A 61 -19.29 -1.31 -0.66
CA GLN A 61 -19.63 -0.05 -0.03
C GLN A 61 -19.51 1.15 -0.97
N MET A 62 -18.91 0.96 -2.14
CA MET A 62 -18.65 2.04 -3.09
C MET A 62 -19.57 1.92 -4.31
N GLY A 63 -19.99 3.07 -4.87
CA GLY A 63 -20.90 3.10 -6.00
C GLY A 63 -20.25 2.71 -7.31
N HIS A 64 -19.52 3.62 -7.92
CA HIS A 64 -18.90 3.39 -9.22
C HIS A 64 -17.40 3.18 -9.05
N ILE A 65 -16.93 1.96 -9.36
CA ILE A 65 -15.53 1.63 -9.37
C ILE A 65 -15.18 1.04 -10.74
N GLN A 66 -14.13 1.59 -11.35
CA GLN A 66 -13.47 0.98 -12.50
C GLN A 66 -12.13 0.48 -12.03
N GLN A 67 -11.88 -0.82 -12.23
CA GLN A 67 -10.68 -1.44 -11.71
C GLN A 67 -10.10 -2.39 -12.76
N THR A 68 -8.78 -2.33 -12.96
CA THR A 68 -8.08 -3.29 -13.82
C THR A 68 -8.02 -4.65 -13.14
N GLU A 69 -7.59 -5.66 -13.88
CA GLU A 69 -7.29 -6.95 -13.27
C GLU A 69 -6.07 -6.82 -12.36
N PHE A 70 -6.02 -7.67 -11.34
CA PHE A 70 -4.85 -7.77 -10.47
C PHE A 70 -3.72 -8.46 -11.25
N VAL A 71 -2.53 -7.83 -11.27
CA VAL A 71 -1.37 -8.33 -12.00
C VAL A 71 -0.28 -8.71 -11.01
N ARG A 72 0.18 -9.95 -11.07
CA ARG A 72 1.31 -10.42 -10.28
C ARG A 72 2.61 -9.99 -10.93
N LEU A 73 3.57 -9.56 -10.10
CA LEU A 73 4.88 -9.13 -10.58
C LEU A 73 5.93 -9.31 -9.50
N MET A 74 7.18 -9.19 -9.90
CA MET A 74 8.30 -9.10 -8.97
C MET A 74 8.73 -7.65 -8.86
N ALA A 75 8.91 -7.17 -7.64
CA ALA A 75 9.29 -5.78 -7.36
C ALA A 75 10.51 -5.74 -6.45
N GLY A 76 11.01 -4.53 -6.23
CA GLY A 76 12.12 -4.30 -5.32
C GLY A 76 13.46 -4.17 -6.01
N VAL A 77 14.44 -3.69 -5.25
CA VAL A 77 15.81 -3.46 -5.72
C VAL A 77 16.41 -4.73 -6.32
N ASP A 78 16.17 -5.87 -5.68
CA ASP A 78 16.70 -7.16 -6.12
C ASP A 78 15.70 -7.96 -6.96
N ASN A 79 14.55 -7.36 -7.28
CA ASN A 79 13.48 -8.02 -8.03
C ASN A 79 13.04 -9.34 -7.36
N THR A 80 12.98 -9.35 -6.03
CA THR A 80 12.69 -10.55 -5.23
C THR A 80 11.37 -10.49 -4.47
N LEU A 81 10.68 -9.34 -4.47
CA LEU A 81 9.42 -9.20 -3.76
C LEU A 81 8.26 -9.65 -4.65
N HIS A 82 7.55 -10.69 -4.22
CA HIS A 82 6.30 -11.08 -4.87
C HIS A 82 5.24 -10.03 -4.55
N ALA A 83 4.69 -9.42 -5.57
CA ALA A 83 3.73 -8.34 -5.42
C ALA A 83 2.56 -8.51 -6.37
N VAL A 84 1.48 -7.79 -6.07
CA VAL A 84 0.32 -7.69 -6.95
C VAL A 84 -0.05 -6.22 -7.08
N GLU A 85 -0.36 -5.78 -8.30
CA GLU A 85 -0.76 -4.40 -8.55
C GLU A 85 -2.12 -4.32 -9.22
N VAL A 86 -2.77 -3.17 -9.01
CA VAL A 86 -4.08 -2.87 -9.59
C VAL A 86 -4.20 -1.37 -9.78
N GLU A 87 -4.94 -0.96 -10.80
CA GLU A 87 -5.33 0.43 -11.00
C GLU A 87 -6.83 0.57 -10.79
N THR A 88 -7.23 1.64 -10.13
CA THR A 88 -8.62 1.87 -9.79
C THR A 88 -9.00 3.33 -10.01
N VAL A 89 -10.20 3.55 -10.51
CA VAL A 89 -10.83 4.88 -10.56
C VAL A 89 -12.16 4.77 -9.84
N PHE A 90 -12.40 5.68 -8.91
CA PHE A 90 -13.65 5.69 -8.16
C PHE A 90 -14.05 7.13 -7.81
N ASP A 91 -15.31 7.30 -7.40
CA ASP A 91 -15.81 8.60 -6.96
C ASP A 91 -15.79 8.68 -5.43
N ARG A 92 -15.28 9.79 -4.93
CA ARG A 92 -15.31 10.13 -3.51
C ARG A 92 -15.96 11.50 -3.39
N ASN A 93 -17.16 11.55 -2.82
CA ASN A 93 -17.90 12.80 -2.62
C ASN A 93 -18.06 13.61 -3.92
N GLY A 94 -18.32 12.93 -5.03
CA GLY A 94 -18.48 13.58 -6.33
C GLY A 94 -17.19 13.90 -7.06
N GLN A 95 -16.04 13.56 -6.48
CA GLN A 95 -14.73 13.79 -7.08
C GLN A 95 -14.12 12.46 -7.51
N ALA A 96 -13.70 12.37 -8.77
CA ALA A 96 -13.01 11.18 -9.27
C ALA A 96 -11.61 11.11 -8.70
N VAL A 97 -11.21 9.90 -8.28
CA VAL A 97 -9.89 9.61 -7.73
C VAL A 97 -9.28 8.48 -8.54
N TRP A 98 -8.04 8.68 -9.00
CA TRP A 98 -7.26 7.67 -9.70
C TRP A 98 -6.22 7.12 -8.75
N GLN A 99 -6.09 5.78 -8.72
CA GLN A 99 -5.14 5.11 -7.83
C GLN A 99 -4.38 4.02 -8.56
N LYS A 100 -3.08 3.93 -8.26
CA LYS A 100 -2.25 2.76 -8.54
C LYS A 100 -1.85 2.16 -7.20
N GLN A 101 -2.03 0.85 -7.04
CA GLN A 101 -1.71 0.19 -5.78
C GLN A 101 -0.84 -1.02 -6.01
N LEU A 102 0.09 -1.24 -5.09
CA LEU A 102 0.94 -2.42 -5.02
C LEU A 102 0.82 -3.01 -3.63
N ALA A 103 0.53 -4.30 -3.55
CA ALA A 103 0.50 -5.04 -2.29
C ALA A 103 1.61 -6.08 -2.28
N THR A 104 2.31 -6.19 -1.16
CA THR A 104 3.36 -7.17 -0.97
C THR A 104 3.51 -7.50 0.51
N GLN A 105 4.27 -8.54 0.80
CA GLN A 105 4.55 -8.99 2.16
C GLN A 105 5.97 -8.58 2.53
N VAL A 106 6.14 -8.06 3.76
CA VAL A 106 7.48 -7.84 4.30
C VAL A 106 8.15 -9.20 4.49
N PRO A 107 9.37 -9.40 3.97
CA PRO A 107 10.05 -10.72 4.07
C PRO A 107 10.13 -11.23 5.51
N ASP A 108 9.93 -12.53 5.67
CA ASP A 108 9.99 -13.23 6.95
C ASP A 108 9.03 -12.68 8.00
N SER A 109 7.87 -12.21 7.57
CA SER A 109 6.87 -11.66 8.48
C SER A 109 5.46 -11.94 7.97
N ASN A 110 4.47 -11.57 8.77
CA ASN A 110 3.06 -11.58 8.38
C ASN A 110 2.53 -10.17 8.11
N ILE A 111 3.42 -9.23 7.78
CA ILE A 111 3.04 -7.84 7.53
C ILE A 111 2.69 -7.65 6.07
N LEU A 112 1.46 -7.21 5.83
CA LEU A 112 1.00 -6.78 4.51
C LEU A 112 1.34 -5.31 4.34
N MET A 113 2.01 -4.96 3.25
CA MET A 113 2.27 -3.58 2.88
C MET A 113 1.46 -3.24 1.64
N ILE A 114 0.74 -2.14 1.68
CA ILE A 114 0.00 -1.61 0.54
C ILE A 114 0.51 -0.19 0.25
N PHE A 115 1.00 0.00 -0.97
CA PHE A 115 1.51 1.29 -1.44
C PHE A 115 0.51 1.83 -2.45
N THR A 116 0.00 3.03 -2.20
CA THR A 116 -0.99 3.67 -3.05
C THR A 116 -0.48 5.00 -3.56
N LEU A 117 -0.43 5.15 -4.88
CA LEU A 117 -0.24 6.44 -5.53
C LEU A 117 -1.61 6.92 -5.98
N SER A 118 -2.02 8.10 -5.53
CA SER A 118 -3.33 8.62 -5.86
C SER A 118 -3.26 10.03 -6.45
N ALA A 119 -4.26 10.34 -7.29
CA ALA A 119 -4.40 11.64 -7.91
C ALA A 119 -5.88 11.96 -8.11
N MET A 120 -6.21 13.25 -8.14
CA MET A 120 -7.56 13.72 -8.50
C MET A 120 -7.63 14.12 -9.98
N ARG A 121 -6.79 13.53 -10.78
CA ARG A 121 -6.71 13.68 -12.23
C ARG A 121 -6.26 12.36 -12.84
N PRO A 122 -6.52 12.12 -14.13
CA PRO A 122 -5.97 10.93 -14.79
C PRO A 122 -4.46 10.90 -14.70
N PHE A 123 -3.89 9.70 -14.58
CA PHE A 123 -2.44 9.53 -14.59
C PHE A 123 -1.91 9.79 -16.00
N ASN A 124 -0.75 10.44 -16.06
CA ASN A 124 -0.04 10.70 -17.31
C ASN A 124 1.17 9.77 -17.45
N GLU A 125 1.92 9.94 -18.54
CA GLU A 125 3.09 9.11 -18.81
C GLU A 125 4.17 9.25 -17.72
N GLU A 126 4.37 10.47 -17.22
CA GLU A 126 5.34 10.72 -16.16
C GLU A 126 4.97 10.01 -14.87
N ASP A 127 3.69 9.98 -14.54
CA ASP A 127 3.21 9.24 -13.37
C ASP A 127 3.49 7.74 -13.51
N GLY A 128 3.33 7.19 -14.71
CA GLY A 128 3.67 5.81 -15.00
C GLY A 128 5.15 5.52 -14.82
N GLN A 129 6.01 6.44 -15.24
CA GLN A 129 7.45 6.32 -15.04
C GLN A 129 7.81 6.36 -13.56
N ARG A 130 7.19 7.24 -12.79
CA ARG A 130 7.37 7.33 -11.34
C ARG A 130 6.92 6.05 -10.64
N TRP A 131 5.82 5.47 -11.08
CA TRP A 131 5.32 4.20 -10.54
C TRP A 131 6.32 3.07 -10.82
N SER A 132 6.84 2.98 -12.04
CA SER A 132 7.85 1.99 -12.40
C SER A 132 9.13 2.16 -11.58
N ALA A 133 9.59 3.39 -11.42
CA ALA A 133 10.76 3.69 -10.61
C ALA A 133 10.55 3.31 -9.14
N PHE A 134 9.35 3.55 -8.61
CA PHE A 134 8.99 3.13 -7.27
C PHE A 134 9.12 1.61 -7.12
N LYS A 135 8.53 0.85 -8.04
CA LYS A 135 8.58 -0.62 -7.97
C LYS A 135 10.00 -1.16 -8.01
N GLN A 136 10.88 -0.52 -8.76
CA GLN A 136 12.28 -0.94 -8.88
C GLN A 136 13.13 -0.54 -7.68
N SER A 137 12.76 0.53 -6.98
CA SER A 137 13.53 1.06 -5.86
C SER A 137 13.11 0.52 -4.50
N LEU A 138 11.99 -0.20 -4.44
CA LEU A 138 11.42 -0.65 -3.18
C LEU A 138 12.37 -1.59 -2.44
N SER A 139 12.60 -1.30 -1.17
CA SER A 139 13.39 -2.14 -0.28
C SER A 139 12.64 -2.27 1.03
N LEU A 140 12.41 -3.51 1.47
CA LEU A 140 11.65 -3.79 2.67
C LEU A 140 12.51 -4.53 3.68
N ASN A 141 12.44 -4.07 4.93
CA ASN A 141 13.11 -4.69 6.07
C ASN A 141 12.07 -5.15 7.08
N ASN A 142 12.31 -6.32 7.68
CA ASN A 142 11.47 -6.76 8.77
C ASN A 142 11.87 -6.00 10.05
N PRO A 143 11.05 -5.06 10.54
CA PRO A 143 11.42 -4.25 11.73
C PRO A 143 11.51 -5.08 13.00
N ARG A 144 10.97 -6.32 13.01
CA ARG A 144 11.00 -7.21 14.18
C ARG A 144 12.30 -7.98 14.30
N LYS A 145 13.18 -7.92 13.28
CA LYS A 145 14.48 -8.60 13.26
C LYS A 145 15.65 -7.71 13.65
N ALA A 146 15.41 -6.46 13.90
CA ALA A 146 16.48 -5.51 14.28
C ALA A 146 16.98 -5.77 15.69
#